data_8df023c0ed881415ed30b1c68a14ed15
#
_entry.id   8df023c0ed881415ed30b1c68a14ed15
#
_cell.length_a   1.000
_cell.length_b   1.000
_cell.length_c   1.000
_cell.angle_alpha   90.00
_cell.angle_beta   90.00
_cell.angle_gamma   90.00
#
_symmetry.space_group_name_H-M   'P 1'
#
loop_
_entity.id
_entity.type
_entity.pdbx_description
1 polymer ?
#
loop_
_entity_poly.entity_id
_entity_poly.type
_entity_poly.pdbx_seq_one_letter_code
_entity_poly.pdbx_strand_id
1 'polypeptide(L)'
;TVLAIIHTESSGEQFALKVNGGRQPARQTSAADAAATARRYVAAGYSVDIGLGQINSRNMRWLGLTWDTVFDPCTNVAALARVLTTNYNSVKVGRDPQTALRVALSMYNTGSQTRGFHNGYVAKVERNAGVYQMAAPSVPLIGTAAASASFDQHTFLATANAVTEPLPVQVRQAPPPKWNVFERAAYDRETRF
;
A
#
# COMPACT_ATOMS: atom_id res chain seq x y z
N THR A 1 3.14 -1.38 5.03
CA THR A 1 4.15 -0.78 4.11
C THR A 1 3.76 0.65 3.71
N VAL A 2 2.55 0.90 3.19
CA VAL A 2 2.15 2.24 2.68
C VAL A 2 2.25 3.32 3.76
N LEU A 3 1.71 3.09 4.96
CA LEU A 3 1.82 4.04 6.08
C LEU A 3 3.27 4.35 6.46
N ALA A 4 4.15 3.33 6.43
CA ALA A 4 5.56 3.53 6.71
C ALA A 4 6.25 4.40 5.65
N ILE A 5 5.86 4.26 4.38
CA ILE A 5 6.35 5.14 3.30
C ILE A 5 5.84 6.57 3.53
N ILE A 6 4.54 6.77 3.74
CA ILE A 6 3.95 8.09 4.00
C ILE A 6 4.67 8.79 5.16
N HIS A 7 4.88 8.08 6.27
CA HIS A 7 5.61 8.64 7.41
C HIS A 7 7.06 8.99 7.05
N THR A 8 7.72 8.15 6.25
CA THR A 8 9.10 8.40 5.81
C THR A 8 9.21 9.60 4.89
N GLU A 9 8.25 9.78 3.97
CA GLU A 9 8.26 10.79 2.91
C GLU A 9 7.80 12.17 3.40
N SER A 10 6.66 12.22 4.08
CA SER A 10 5.99 13.48 4.40
C SER A 10 5.64 13.65 5.88
N SER A 11 5.90 12.63 6.72
CA SER A 11 5.40 12.59 8.10
C SER A 11 3.88 12.72 8.20
N GLY A 12 3.15 12.37 7.13
CA GLY A 12 1.70 12.49 7.02
C GLY A 12 1.19 13.88 6.58
N GLU A 13 2.08 14.78 6.18
CA GLU A 13 1.70 16.11 5.71
C GLU A 13 1.08 16.05 4.31
N GLN A 14 -0.23 16.31 4.23
CA GLN A 14 -0.99 16.23 2.98
C GLN A 14 -0.48 17.19 1.89
N PHE A 15 -0.06 18.40 2.28
CA PHE A 15 0.37 19.45 1.36
C PHE A 15 1.89 19.60 1.30
N ALA A 16 2.63 18.56 1.70
CA ALA A 16 4.08 18.57 1.66
C ALA A 16 4.60 18.81 0.24
N LEU A 17 5.59 19.69 0.13
CA LEU A 17 6.33 19.96 -1.09
C LEU A 17 7.82 19.87 -0.81
N LYS A 18 8.56 19.18 -1.68
CA LYS A 18 10.02 19.16 -1.69
C LYS A 18 10.52 19.51 -3.08
N VAL A 19 11.26 20.61 -3.18
CA VAL A 19 11.85 21.07 -4.44
C VAL A 19 13.23 20.46 -4.61
N ASN A 20 13.42 19.69 -5.66
CA ASN A 20 14.69 19.03 -5.92
C ASN A 20 15.69 20.01 -6.57
N GLY A 21 16.80 20.25 -5.88
CA GLY A 21 17.86 21.17 -6.35
C GLY A 21 17.53 22.66 -6.17
N GLY A 22 16.41 23.01 -5.54
CA GLY A 22 15.99 24.40 -5.36
C GLY A 22 15.74 24.77 -3.90
N ARG A 23 15.44 26.07 -3.68
CA ARG A 23 15.02 26.56 -2.36
C ARG A 23 13.69 25.93 -1.98
N GLN A 24 13.58 25.45 -0.73
CA GLN A 24 12.33 24.87 -0.25
C GLN A 24 11.28 25.96 0.02
N PRO A 25 10.02 25.74 -0.38
CA PRO A 25 8.92 26.65 -0.06
C PRO A 25 8.59 26.62 1.43
N ALA A 26 7.87 27.63 1.90
CA ALA A 26 7.21 27.58 3.19
C ALA A 26 6.19 26.43 3.22
N ARG A 27 5.81 26.00 4.44
CA ARG A 27 4.77 24.98 4.62
C ARG A 27 3.46 25.47 4.00
N GLN A 28 2.83 24.60 3.23
CA GLN A 28 1.55 24.88 2.59
C GLN A 28 0.39 24.43 3.49
N THR A 29 -0.71 25.18 3.47
CA THR A 29 -1.87 24.93 4.33
C THR A 29 -3.14 24.56 3.56
N SER A 30 -3.09 24.68 2.23
CA SER A 30 -4.21 24.29 1.36
C SER A 30 -3.73 23.61 0.09
N ALA A 31 -4.59 22.81 -0.52
CA ALA A 31 -4.33 22.18 -1.82
C ALA A 31 -4.10 23.22 -2.92
N ALA A 32 -4.86 24.32 -2.90
CA ALA A 32 -4.76 25.38 -3.90
C ALA A 32 -3.39 26.08 -3.83
N ASP A 33 -2.93 26.46 -2.64
CA ASP A 33 -1.63 27.11 -2.45
C ASP A 33 -0.48 26.17 -2.78
N ALA A 34 -0.59 24.90 -2.37
CA ALA A 34 0.40 23.88 -2.68
C ALA A 34 0.51 23.65 -4.20
N ALA A 35 -0.62 23.55 -4.91
CA ALA A 35 -0.65 23.41 -6.35
C ALA A 35 -0.05 24.63 -7.06
N ALA A 36 -0.45 25.83 -6.66
CA ALA A 36 0.09 27.09 -7.23
C ALA A 36 1.61 27.19 -7.01
N THR A 37 2.08 26.86 -5.80
CA THR A 37 3.51 26.86 -5.47
C THR A 37 4.28 25.82 -6.28
N ALA A 38 3.80 24.58 -6.34
CA ALA A 38 4.45 23.51 -7.11
C ALA A 38 4.52 23.85 -8.61
N ARG A 39 3.43 24.38 -9.18
CA ARG A 39 3.39 24.84 -10.60
C ARG A 39 4.49 25.87 -10.89
N ARG A 40 4.70 26.86 -10.00
CA ARG A 40 5.74 27.90 -10.18
C ARG A 40 7.14 27.27 -10.23
N TYR A 41 7.44 26.33 -9.34
CA TYR A 41 8.73 25.64 -9.35
C TYR A 41 8.90 24.77 -10.61
N VAL A 42 7.87 24.05 -11.02
CA VAL A 42 7.92 23.23 -12.23
C VAL A 42 8.09 24.12 -13.48
N ALA A 43 7.40 25.26 -13.57
CA ALA A 43 7.58 26.22 -14.65
C ALA A 43 8.98 26.82 -14.67
N ALA A 44 9.65 26.93 -13.51
CA ALA A 44 11.05 27.36 -13.39
C ALA A 44 12.07 26.22 -13.67
N GLY A 45 11.61 25.03 -14.11
CA GLY A 45 12.46 23.90 -14.49
C GLY A 45 12.81 22.91 -13.39
N TYR A 46 12.34 23.12 -12.14
CA TYR A 46 12.58 22.20 -11.05
C TYR A 46 11.64 20.99 -11.12
N SER A 47 12.05 19.85 -10.55
CA SER A 47 11.11 18.80 -10.17
C SER A 47 10.69 18.97 -8.72
N VAL A 48 9.45 18.64 -8.42
CA VAL A 48 8.86 18.79 -7.08
C VAL A 48 8.28 17.45 -6.66
N ASP A 49 8.57 17.03 -5.44
CA ASP A 49 7.92 15.86 -4.84
C ASP A 49 6.72 16.37 -4.02
N ILE A 50 5.56 15.68 -4.15
CA ILE A 50 4.24 16.25 -3.87
C ILE A 50 3.42 15.34 -2.96
N GLY A 51 2.90 15.91 -1.88
CA GLY A 51 1.87 15.30 -1.03
C GLY A 51 2.36 14.16 -0.14
N LEU A 52 1.43 13.34 0.32
CA LEU A 52 1.68 12.25 1.28
C LEU A 52 2.77 11.29 0.85
N GLY A 53 2.73 10.84 -0.41
CA GLY A 53 3.69 9.90 -0.98
C GLY A 53 4.88 10.58 -1.64
N GLN A 54 5.02 11.90 -1.58
CA GLN A 54 6.07 12.66 -2.25
C GLN A 54 6.22 12.25 -3.73
N ILE A 55 5.08 12.25 -4.44
CA ILE A 55 5.04 11.89 -5.86
C ILE A 55 5.78 12.96 -6.68
N ASN A 56 6.81 12.55 -7.40
CA ASN A 56 7.57 13.47 -8.24
C ASN A 56 6.71 14.03 -9.37
N SER A 57 6.78 15.34 -9.61
CA SER A 57 6.00 16.04 -10.63
C SER A 57 6.19 15.48 -12.04
N ARG A 58 7.34 14.90 -12.36
CA ARG A 58 7.62 14.24 -13.66
C ARG A 58 6.80 12.96 -13.85
N ASN A 59 6.32 12.37 -12.74
CA ASN A 59 5.52 11.15 -12.76
C ASN A 59 4.01 11.41 -12.90
N MET A 60 3.56 12.64 -12.71
CA MET A 60 2.13 12.98 -12.71
C MET A 60 1.41 12.51 -13.98
N ARG A 61 2.04 12.74 -15.15
CA ARG A 61 1.43 12.38 -16.44
C ARG A 61 1.08 10.90 -16.57
N TRP A 62 2.04 10.01 -16.31
CA TRP A 62 1.80 8.56 -16.45
C TRP A 62 0.92 7.98 -15.34
N LEU A 63 0.87 8.68 -14.19
CA LEU A 63 -0.02 8.34 -13.08
C LEU A 63 -1.45 8.85 -13.29
N GLY A 64 -1.69 9.68 -14.32
CA GLY A 64 -2.99 10.30 -14.57
C GLY A 64 -3.37 11.39 -13.56
N LEU A 65 -2.36 12.00 -12.92
CA LEU A 65 -2.56 13.05 -11.92
C LEU A 65 -2.62 14.43 -12.57
N THR A 66 -3.46 15.28 -12.01
CA THR A 66 -3.52 16.72 -12.31
C THR A 66 -3.18 17.52 -11.07
N TRP A 67 -3.00 18.83 -11.22
CA TRP A 67 -2.77 19.73 -10.09
C TRP A 67 -3.98 19.80 -9.15
N ASP A 68 -5.18 19.51 -9.66
CA ASP A 68 -6.42 19.53 -8.87
C ASP A 68 -6.61 18.25 -8.06
N THR A 69 -5.96 17.15 -8.47
CA THR A 69 -6.14 15.82 -7.85
C THR A 69 -4.93 15.34 -7.06
N VAL A 70 -3.72 15.86 -7.32
CA VAL A 70 -2.48 15.33 -6.72
C VAL A 70 -2.41 15.50 -5.21
N PHE A 71 -3.12 16.48 -4.64
CA PHE A 71 -3.18 16.71 -3.19
C PHE A 71 -4.38 16.04 -2.51
N ASP A 72 -5.29 15.40 -3.27
CA ASP A 72 -6.31 14.54 -2.67
C ASP A 72 -5.63 13.32 -2.01
N PRO A 73 -5.89 13.05 -0.72
CA PRO A 73 -5.19 12.00 0.01
C PRO A 73 -5.34 10.63 -0.63
N CYS A 74 -6.55 10.25 -1.05
CA CYS A 74 -6.81 8.95 -1.66
C CYS A 74 -6.10 8.82 -3.00
N THR A 75 -6.14 9.86 -3.82
CA THR A 75 -5.50 9.92 -5.13
C THR A 75 -3.98 9.86 -5.00
N ASN A 76 -3.39 10.60 -4.06
CA ASN A 76 -1.94 10.59 -3.82
C ASN A 76 -1.44 9.24 -3.30
N VAL A 77 -2.17 8.63 -2.36
CA VAL A 77 -1.84 7.28 -1.85
C VAL A 77 -2.02 6.21 -2.92
N ALA A 78 -3.04 6.31 -3.77
CA ALA A 78 -3.20 5.40 -4.91
C ALA A 78 -2.03 5.52 -5.90
N ALA A 79 -1.55 6.74 -6.14
CA ALA A 79 -0.38 6.98 -6.98
C ALA A 79 0.91 6.38 -6.36
N LEU A 80 1.12 6.56 -5.06
CA LEU A 80 2.21 5.91 -4.31
C LEU A 80 2.15 4.38 -4.52
N ALA A 81 0.99 3.77 -4.26
CA ALA A 81 0.82 2.34 -4.40
C ALA A 81 1.11 1.87 -5.83
N ARG A 82 0.69 2.63 -6.85
CA ARG A 82 0.95 2.33 -8.25
C ARG A 82 2.45 2.37 -8.59
N VAL A 83 3.18 3.39 -8.12
CA VAL A 83 4.64 3.46 -8.31
C VAL A 83 5.33 2.27 -7.65
N LEU A 84 5.01 1.99 -6.39
CA LEU A 84 5.61 0.88 -5.65
C LEU A 84 5.32 -0.47 -6.32
N THR A 85 4.08 -0.71 -6.73
CA THR A 85 3.68 -1.95 -7.41
C THR A 85 4.37 -2.11 -8.75
N THR A 86 4.52 -1.02 -9.51
CA THR A 86 5.26 -1.04 -10.79
C THR A 86 6.72 -1.43 -10.56
N ASN A 87 7.38 -0.81 -9.58
CA ASN A 87 8.75 -1.15 -9.22
C ASN A 87 8.88 -2.60 -8.77
N TYR A 88 7.97 -3.06 -7.89
CA TYR A 88 7.96 -4.45 -7.39
C TYR A 88 7.83 -5.45 -8.53
N ASN A 89 6.86 -5.23 -9.42
CA ASN A 89 6.63 -6.11 -10.56
C ASN A 89 7.82 -6.18 -11.53
N SER A 90 8.58 -5.12 -11.66
CA SER A 90 9.78 -5.07 -12.52
C SER A 90 10.95 -5.89 -11.96
N VAL A 91 10.95 -6.20 -10.66
CA VAL A 91 12.10 -6.84 -10.00
C VAL A 91 11.78 -8.17 -9.28
N LYS A 92 10.52 -8.58 -9.22
CA LYS A 92 10.09 -9.76 -8.44
C LYS A 92 10.53 -11.11 -9.01
N VAL A 93 10.80 -11.17 -10.32
CA VAL A 93 11.16 -12.44 -10.97
C VAL A 93 12.53 -12.89 -10.46
N GLY A 94 12.61 -14.11 -9.95
CA GLY A 94 13.84 -14.70 -9.41
C GLY A 94 14.25 -14.19 -8.03
N ARG A 95 13.40 -13.40 -7.35
CA ARG A 95 13.65 -12.92 -5.98
C ARG A 95 12.56 -13.38 -5.02
N ASP A 96 12.91 -13.58 -3.77
CA ASP A 96 11.92 -13.74 -2.72
C ASP A 96 11.11 -12.44 -2.53
N PRO A 97 9.86 -12.51 -2.02
CA PRO A 97 8.97 -11.35 -1.94
C PRO A 97 9.52 -10.19 -1.10
N GLN A 98 10.24 -10.48 -0.01
CA GLN A 98 10.78 -9.45 0.87
C GLN A 98 11.95 -8.71 0.21
N THR A 99 12.86 -9.45 -0.42
CA THR A 99 13.96 -8.85 -1.19
C THR A 99 13.41 -8.02 -2.35
N ALA A 100 12.41 -8.51 -3.09
CA ALA A 100 11.78 -7.76 -4.17
C ALA A 100 11.14 -6.45 -3.66
N LEU A 101 10.46 -6.49 -2.49
CA LEU A 101 9.88 -5.29 -1.88
C LEU A 101 10.95 -4.28 -1.47
N ARG A 102 12.04 -4.72 -0.84
CA ARG A 102 13.17 -3.84 -0.44
C ARG A 102 13.81 -3.17 -1.65
N VAL A 103 13.99 -3.90 -2.74
CA VAL A 103 14.49 -3.34 -4.01
C VAL A 103 13.49 -2.34 -4.60
N ALA A 104 12.20 -2.65 -4.57
CA ALA A 104 11.16 -1.73 -5.03
C ALA A 104 11.11 -0.43 -4.21
N LEU A 105 11.34 -0.50 -2.89
CA LEU A 105 11.50 0.67 -2.03
C LEU A 105 12.73 1.50 -2.40
N SER A 106 13.86 0.86 -2.68
CA SER A 106 15.06 1.56 -3.18
C SER A 106 14.77 2.33 -4.47
N MET A 107 14.07 1.68 -5.40
CA MET A 107 13.65 2.30 -6.67
C MET A 107 12.63 3.42 -6.47
N TYR A 108 11.73 3.29 -5.51
CA TYR A 108 10.75 4.34 -5.18
C TYR A 108 11.45 5.66 -4.84
N ASN A 109 12.45 5.60 -3.97
CA ASN A 109 13.19 6.78 -3.52
C ASN A 109 14.18 7.32 -4.57
N THR A 110 14.86 6.44 -5.31
CA THR A 110 16.05 6.83 -6.07
C THR A 110 15.99 6.50 -7.56
N GLY A 111 14.99 5.75 -8.01
CA GLY A 111 14.96 5.12 -9.34
C GLY A 111 15.99 4.00 -9.52
N SER A 112 16.78 3.65 -8.50
CA SER A 112 17.86 2.66 -8.55
C SER A 112 17.57 1.48 -7.64
N GLN A 113 17.90 0.27 -8.08
CA GLN A 113 17.73 -0.94 -7.26
C GLN A 113 18.60 -0.94 -5.99
N THR A 114 19.67 -0.17 -5.94
CA THR A 114 20.68 -0.24 -4.86
C THR A 114 20.85 1.05 -4.07
N ARG A 115 20.68 2.24 -4.67
CA ARG A 115 20.98 3.52 -4.02
C ARG A 115 20.14 3.78 -2.76
N GLY A 116 18.90 3.30 -2.70
CA GLY A 116 18.03 3.45 -1.54
C GLY A 116 18.48 2.63 -0.31
N PHE A 117 19.29 1.60 -0.51
CA PHE A 117 19.96 0.91 0.59
C PHE A 117 21.14 1.74 1.12
N HIS A 118 21.96 2.27 0.22
CA HIS A 118 23.16 3.02 0.59
C HIS A 118 22.83 4.34 1.29
N ASN A 119 21.75 5.02 0.90
CA ASN A 119 21.33 6.28 1.54
C ASN A 119 20.47 6.07 2.80
N GLY A 120 20.22 4.82 3.20
CA GLY A 120 19.47 4.46 4.41
C GLY A 120 17.93 4.55 4.28
N TYR A 121 17.40 4.84 3.08
CA TYR A 121 15.96 4.98 2.88
C TYR A 121 15.19 3.69 3.20
N VAL A 122 15.65 2.55 2.67
CA VAL A 122 15.00 1.25 2.92
C VAL A 122 14.95 0.96 4.41
N ALA A 123 16.06 1.12 5.11
CA ALA A 123 16.12 0.91 6.57
C ALA A 123 15.20 1.89 7.35
N LYS A 124 15.03 3.13 6.86
CA LYS A 124 14.11 4.11 7.47
C LYS A 124 12.66 3.66 7.33
N VAL A 125 12.25 3.19 6.15
CA VAL A 125 10.90 2.65 5.92
C VAL A 125 10.64 1.41 6.77
N GLU A 126 11.60 0.50 6.88
CA GLU A 126 11.50 -0.71 7.70
C GLU A 126 11.33 -0.38 9.20
N ARG A 127 12.09 0.57 9.73
CA ARG A 127 11.91 1.04 11.11
C ARG A 127 10.51 1.64 11.33
N ASN A 128 10.04 2.46 10.41
CA ASN A 128 8.72 3.04 10.51
C ASN A 128 7.61 1.97 10.40
N ALA A 129 7.82 0.91 9.62
CA ALA A 129 6.90 -0.22 9.56
C ALA A 129 6.81 -0.97 10.90
N GLY A 130 7.94 -1.15 11.61
CA GLY A 130 7.98 -1.75 12.94
C GLY A 130 7.20 -0.95 13.99
N VAL A 131 7.28 0.37 13.97
CA VAL A 131 6.50 1.25 14.88
C VAL A 131 5.01 1.05 14.70
N TYR A 132 4.52 0.95 13.46
CA TYR A 132 3.09 0.73 13.19
C TYR A 132 2.61 -0.67 13.58
N GLN A 133 3.47 -1.68 13.53
CA GLN A 133 3.13 -3.02 14.02
C GLN A 133 2.97 -3.06 15.55
N MET A 134 3.79 -2.31 16.27
CA MET A 134 3.70 -2.21 17.73
C MET A 134 2.51 -1.36 18.21
N ALA A 135 2.07 -0.40 17.40
CA ALA A 135 0.93 0.47 17.71
C ALA A 135 -0.43 -0.12 17.29
N ALA A 136 -0.45 -1.23 16.55
CA ALA A 136 -1.70 -1.91 16.25
C ALA A 136 -2.28 -2.47 17.55
N PRO A 137 -3.55 -2.14 17.91
CA PRO A 137 -4.17 -2.72 19.08
C PRO A 137 -4.14 -4.24 18.91
N SER A 138 -3.54 -4.95 19.88
CA SER A 138 -3.72 -6.39 20.01
C SER A 138 -5.21 -6.62 20.22
N VAL A 139 -5.92 -7.00 19.17
CA VAL A 139 -7.27 -7.51 19.32
C VAL A 139 -7.12 -8.73 20.22
N PRO A 140 -7.67 -8.74 21.45
CA PRO A 140 -7.60 -9.94 22.25
C PRO A 140 -8.27 -11.03 21.43
N LEU A 141 -7.52 -12.07 21.09
CA LEU A 141 -8.12 -13.32 20.64
C LEU A 141 -9.15 -13.66 21.72
N ILE A 142 -10.44 -13.51 21.39
CA ILE A 142 -11.51 -14.03 22.22
C ILE A 142 -11.17 -15.51 22.35
N GLY A 143 -10.68 -15.87 23.53
CA GLY A 143 -10.28 -17.23 23.82
C GLY A 143 -11.49 -18.10 23.47
N THR A 144 -11.31 -19.01 22.54
CA THR A 144 -12.13 -20.21 22.48
C THR A 144 -11.92 -20.88 23.83
N ALA A 145 -12.82 -20.58 24.77
CA ALA A 145 -12.94 -21.38 25.95
C ALA A 145 -13.18 -22.80 25.42
N ALA A 146 -12.18 -23.63 25.58
CA ALA A 146 -12.31 -25.05 25.38
C ALA A 146 -13.30 -25.52 26.46
N ALA A 147 -14.57 -25.55 26.13
CA ALA A 147 -15.54 -26.32 26.81
C ALA A 147 -15.19 -27.80 26.54
N SER A 148 -14.43 -28.39 27.43
CA SER A 148 -14.29 -29.83 27.56
C SER A 148 -15.65 -30.39 28.00
N ALA A 149 -16.55 -30.51 27.02
CA ALA A 149 -17.71 -31.36 27.18
C ALA A 149 -17.25 -32.76 26.76
N SER A 150 -17.07 -33.62 27.77
CA SER A 150 -16.99 -35.06 27.59
C SER A 150 -18.27 -35.52 26.92
N PHE A 151 -18.16 -35.82 25.62
CA PHE A 151 -19.25 -36.42 24.85
C PHE A 151 -19.20 -37.93 25.10
N ASP A 152 -20.17 -38.41 25.87
CA ASP A 152 -20.41 -39.82 26.12
C ASP A 152 -20.84 -40.53 24.81
N GLN A 153 -20.02 -41.49 24.36
CA GLN A 153 -20.23 -42.27 23.16
C GLN A 153 -21.17 -43.44 23.44
N HIS A 154 -22.41 -43.25 23.74
CA HIS A 154 -23.40 -44.31 23.64
C HIS A 154 -24.82 -43.75 23.39
N THR A 155 -25.40 -44.21 22.34
CA THR A 155 -26.80 -44.11 21.93
C THR A 155 -27.05 -43.08 20.80
N PHE A 156 -27.03 -43.61 19.56
CA PHE A 156 -28.12 -43.44 18.58
C PHE A 156 -27.82 -44.29 17.35
N LEU A 157 -28.30 -45.54 17.40
CA LEU A 157 -28.60 -46.34 16.22
C LEU A 157 -30.02 -45.97 15.76
N ALA A 158 -30.14 -45.91 14.41
CA ALA A 158 -31.36 -45.93 13.60
C ALA A 158 -32.07 -44.57 13.37
N THR A 159 -31.91 -44.00 12.18
CA THR A 159 -32.85 -44.23 11.06
C THR A 159 -32.25 -43.61 9.76
N ALA A 160 -32.06 -44.47 8.77
CA ALA A 160 -31.73 -44.04 7.41
C ALA A 160 -32.94 -43.35 6.78
N ASN A 161 -32.78 -42.06 6.46
CA ASN A 161 -33.55 -41.40 5.42
C ASN A 161 -32.59 -40.63 4.55
N ALA A 162 -32.48 -41.05 3.30
CA ALA A 162 -31.71 -40.42 2.27
C ALA A 162 -32.23 -39.00 2.05
N VAL A 163 -31.50 -38.01 2.58
CA VAL A 163 -31.61 -36.63 2.15
C VAL A 163 -30.41 -36.39 1.26
N THR A 164 -30.68 -36.22 -0.02
CA THR A 164 -29.72 -35.76 -1.04
C THR A 164 -29.18 -34.44 -0.59
N GLU A 165 -27.94 -34.38 -0.11
CA GLU A 165 -27.25 -33.12 0.17
C GLU A 165 -27.16 -32.30 -1.14
N PRO A 166 -27.63 -31.04 -1.14
CA PRO A 166 -27.36 -30.17 -2.28
C PRO A 166 -25.85 -29.91 -2.30
N LEU A 167 -25.24 -30.11 -3.48
CA LEU A 167 -23.84 -29.74 -3.72
C LEU A 167 -23.55 -28.36 -3.21
N PRO A 168 -22.40 -28.10 -2.56
CA PRO A 168 -22.06 -26.79 -2.04
C PRO A 168 -22.05 -25.78 -3.20
N VAL A 169 -22.98 -24.84 -3.16
CA VAL A 169 -22.99 -23.68 -4.05
C VAL A 169 -21.70 -22.93 -3.73
N GLN A 170 -20.76 -22.95 -4.65
CA GLN A 170 -19.57 -22.11 -4.56
C GLN A 170 -20.04 -20.65 -4.64
N VAL A 171 -20.16 -20.04 -3.47
CA VAL A 171 -20.38 -18.59 -3.38
C VAL A 171 -19.12 -17.94 -3.97
N ARG A 172 -19.21 -17.47 -5.22
CA ARG A 172 -18.14 -16.68 -5.81
C ARG A 172 -17.88 -15.50 -4.89
N GLN A 173 -16.71 -15.49 -4.28
CA GLN A 173 -16.29 -14.34 -3.46
C GLN A 173 -16.34 -13.08 -4.32
N ALA A 174 -16.92 -12.01 -3.75
CA ALA A 174 -16.92 -10.73 -4.42
C ALA A 174 -15.46 -10.28 -4.66
N PRO A 175 -15.19 -9.66 -5.81
CA PRO A 175 -13.83 -9.19 -6.09
C PRO A 175 -13.39 -8.20 -5.00
N PRO A 176 -12.13 -8.29 -4.53
CA PRO A 176 -11.58 -7.36 -3.56
C PRO A 176 -11.71 -5.92 -4.05
N PRO A 177 -11.85 -4.95 -3.15
CA PRO A 177 -11.99 -3.55 -3.52
C PRO A 177 -10.79 -3.08 -4.35
N LYS A 178 -11.02 -2.16 -5.28
CA LYS A 178 -10.01 -1.68 -6.25
C LYS A 178 -8.73 -1.12 -5.59
N TRP A 179 -8.82 -0.69 -4.34
CA TRP A 179 -7.68 -0.19 -3.56
C TRP A 179 -6.81 -1.31 -2.96
N ASN A 180 -7.32 -2.55 -2.84
CA ASN A 180 -6.53 -3.69 -2.36
C ASN A 180 -5.81 -4.38 -3.54
N VAL A 181 -4.69 -3.79 -3.95
CA VAL A 181 -3.93 -4.18 -5.15
C VAL A 181 -3.37 -5.60 -5.04
N PHE A 182 -3.04 -6.07 -3.83
CA PHE A 182 -2.43 -7.39 -3.62
C PHE A 182 -3.48 -8.51 -3.70
N GLU A 183 -4.59 -8.37 -2.99
CA GLU A 183 -5.70 -9.34 -3.06
C GLU A 183 -6.36 -9.32 -4.44
N ARG A 184 -6.46 -8.14 -5.07
CA ARG A 184 -6.99 -8.01 -6.42
C ARG A 184 -6.12 -8.73 -7.45
N ALA A 185 -4.80 -8.61 -7.39
CA ALA A 185 -3.87 -9.31 -8.28
C ALA A 185 -3.89 -10.84 -8.07
N ALA A 186 -4.17 -11.31 -6.87
CA ALA A 186 -4.40 -12.72 -6.58
C ALA A 186 -5.74 -13.19 -7.16
N TYR A 187 -6.82 -12.46 -6.89
CA TYR A 187 -8.17 -12.74 -7.39
C TYR A 187 -8.22 -12.80 -8.94
N ASP A 188 -7.62 -11.80 -9.62
CA ASP A 188 -7.59 -11.73 -11.09
C ASP A 188 -6.77 -12.86 -11.72
N ARG A 189 -5.82 -13.49 -10.98
CA ARG A 189 -5.10 -14.68 -11.43
C ARG A 189 -5.92 -15.95 -11.30
N GLU A 190 -6.71 -16.07 -10.24
CA GLU A 190 -7.55 -17.24 -9.97
C GLU A 190 -8.84 -17.27 -10.80
N THR A 191 -9.28 -16.10 -11.29
CA THR A 191 -10.55 -15.97 -12.03
C THR A 191 -10.38 -15.83 -13.55
N ARG A 192 -9.14 -15.86 -14.07
CA ARG A 192 -8.86 -15.93 -15.50
C ARG A 192 -8.88 -17.39 -16.01
N PHE A 193 -10.09 -17.90 -16.15
CA PHE A 193 -10.37 -19.09 -16.95
C PHE A 193 -11.59 -18.84 -17.83
#